data_ff1fa2b09e09fec41bf354bb794090ab
#
_entry.id   ff1fa2b09e09fec41bf354bb794090ab
#
_cell.length_a   1.000
_cell.length_b   1.000
_cell.length_c   1.000
_cell.angle_alpha   90.00
_cell.angle_beta   90.00
_cell.angle_gamma   90.00
#
_symmetry.space_group_name_H-M   'P 1'
#
loop_
_entity.id
_entity.type
_entity.pdbx_description
1 polymer ?
#
loop_
_entity_poly.entity_id
_entity_poly.type
_entity_poly.pdbx_seq_one_letter_code
_entity_poly.pdbx_strand_id
1 'polypeptide(L)'
;MLTRVDKIVIGALAFVIIVNVAFQIYIRLPEDDDEEIALTVFFNDKRWEYTLSELQDIDMYSGVGSMMTKIGVKGPYNFTGVRLDVVLEDLGIEKGTVEARAVASDGYNVTFTSDEIQGNVDVFDESGNNSDTIVSLLVVYSQDGVSLDSDDGPLRLAYVGQENSVTQSSYWVKQVTKIVFFQESCYFF
;
A
#
# COMPACT_ATOMS: atom_id res chain seq x y z
N MET A 1 -1.14 63.94 -20.85
CA MET A 1 -2.57 63.67 -20.61
C MET A 1 -2.96 62.52 -21.51
N LEU A 2 -3.30 61.35 -20.96
CA LEU A 2 -3.65 60.16 -21.75
C LEU A 2 -4.96 60.38 -22.52
N THR A 3 -4.95 60.07 -23.80
CA THR A 3 -6.14 60.17 -24.65
C THR A 3 -7.20 59.13 -24.26
N ARG A 4 -8.45 59.26 -24.70
CA ARG A 4 -9.48 58.27 -24.47
C ARG A 4 -9.11 56.89 -25.03
N VAL A 5 -8.42 56.86 -26.16
CA VAL A 5 -7.94 55.64 -26.82
C VAL A 5 -6.88 54.94 -25.96
N ASP A 6 -5.91 55.68 -25.41
CA ASP A 6 -4.85 55.14 -24.56
C ASP A 6 -5.44 54.45 -23.32
N LYS A 7 -6.47 55.04 -22.72
CA LYS A 7 -7.16 54.43 -21.55
C LYS A 7 -7.88 53.12 -21.86
N ILE A 8 -8.48 53.03 -23.06
CA ILE A 8 -9.14 51.81 -23.53
C ILE A 8 -8.11 50.70 -23.80
N VAL A 9 -7.01 51.04 -24.45
CA VAL A 9 -5.92 50.11 -24.78
C VAL A 9 -5.27 49.57 -23.50
N ILE A 10 -4.98 50.43 -22.53
CA ILE A 10 -4.42 50.04 -21.24
C ILE A 10 -5.39 49.15 -20.48
N GLY A 11 -6.69 49.45 -20.47
CA GLY A 11 -7.72 48.62 -19.83
C GLY A 11 -7.85 47.23 -20.45
N ALA A 12 -7.80 47.14 -21.80
CA ALA A 12 -7.85 45.87 -22.51
C ALA A 12 -6.59 45.01 -22.22
N LEU A 13 -5.40 45.65 -22.20
CA LEU A 13 -4.16 44.95 -21.88
C LEU A 13 -4.16 44.39 -20.44
N ALA A 14 -4.59 45.20 -19.48
CA ALA A 14 -4.71 44.80 -18.09
C ALA A 14 -5.70 43.63 -17.92
N PHE A 15 -6.82 43.67 -18.63
CA PHE A 15 -7.80 42.59 -18.62
C PHE A 15 -7.21 41.27 -19.15
N VAL A 16 -6.47 41.30 -20.27
CA VAL A 16 -5.81 40.11 -20.83
C VAL A 16 -4.77 39.54 -19.87
N ILE A 17 -4.01 40.40 -19.19
CA ILE A 17 -3.02 39.96 -18.20
C ILE A 17 -3.73 39.27 -17.00
N ILE A 18 -4.81 39.86 -16.49
CA ILE A 18 -5.58 39.30 -15.37
C ILE A 18 -6.17 37.93 -15.75
N VAL A 19 -6.74 37.82 -16.96
CA VAL A 19 -7.30 36.53 -17.43
C VAL A 19 -6.20 35.46 -17.57
N ASN A 20 -5.01 35.86 -18.13
CA ASN A 20 -3.90 34.92 -18.23
C ASN A 20 -3.39 34.44 -16.84
N VAL A 21 -3.26 35.37 -15.89
CA VAL A 21 -2.81 35.05 -14.53
C VAL A 21 -3.85 34.18 -13.84
N ALA A 22 -5.14 34.46 -13.94
CA ALA A 22 -6.22 33.66 -13.40
C ALA A 22 -6.24 32.26 -14.02
N PHE A 23 -6.01 32.13 -15.33
CA PHE A 23 -5.92 30.86 -16.04
C PHE A 23 -4.70 30.05 -15.60
N GLN A 24 -3.53 30.67 -15.39
CA GLN A 24 -2.33 30.03 -14.87
C GLN A 24 -2.52 29.54 -13.41
N ILE A 25 -3.25 30.28 -12.60
CA ILE A 25 -3.61 29.87 -11.23
C ILE A 25 -4.59 28.70 -11.30
N TYR A 26 -5.60 28.74 -12.16
CA TYR A 26 -6.60 27.69 -12.33
C TYR A 26 -5.96 26.35 -12.76
N ILE A 27 -4.99 26.37 -13.69
CA ILE A 27 -4.25 25.17 -14.13
C ILE A 27 -3.32 24.63 -13.02
N ARG A 28 -2.94 25.47 -12.05
CA ARG A 28 -2.06 25.08 -10.93
C ARG A 28 -2.80 24.77 -9.63
N LEU A 29 -4.12 24.96 -9.61
CA LEU A 29 -4.89 24.38 -8.51
C LEU A 29 -4.71 22.86 -8.62
N PRO A 30 -4.24 22.16 -7.57
CA PRO A 30 -4.33 20.71 -7.58
C PRO A 30 -5.80 20.39 -7.85
N GLU A 31 -6.07 19.56 -8.86
CA GLU A 31 -7.36 18.85 -8.89
C GLU A 31 -7.41 18.15 -7.53
N ASP A 32 -8.45 18.38 -6.74
CA ASP A 32 -8.87 17.45 -5.72
C ASP A 32 -9.30 16.21 -6.52
N ASP A 33 -8.32 15.42 -6.96
CA ASP A 33 -8.56 14.04 -7.30
C ASP A 33 -9.04 13.42 -5.99
N ASP A 34 -10.33 13.12 -5.93
CA ASP A 34 -10.89 12.21 -4.92
C ASP A 34 -10.21 10.85 -5.16
N GLU A 35 -8.93 10.73 -4.75
CA GLU A 35 -8.21 9.48 -4.87
C GLU A 35 -8.98 8.41 -4.11
N GLU A 36 -9.28 7.33 -4.80
CA GLU A 36 -10.01 6.20 -4.25
C GLU A 36 -9.24 5.62 -3.05
N ILE A 37 -9.94 5.39 -1.93
CA ILE A 37 -9.36 4.75 -0.76
C ILE A 37 -8.94 3.33 -1.12
N ALA A 38 -7.63 3.09 -1.13
CA ALA A 38 -7.04 1.80 -1.45
C ALA A 38 -7.03 0.86 -0.24
N LEU A 39 -6.81 1.40 0.97
CA LEU A 39 -6.74 0.61 2.20
C LEU A 39 -7.42 1.31 3.36
N THR A 40 -8.28 0.61 4.06
CA THR A 40 -8.81 1.04 5.36
C THR A 40 -8.17 0.22 6.48
N VAL A 41 -7.61 0.87 7.47
CA VAL A 41 -7.01 0.24 8.64
C VAL A 41 -7.84 0.55 9.89
N PHE A 42 -8.04 -0.46 10.72
CA PHE A 42 -8.74 -0.34 12.00
C PHE A 42 -7.86 -0.84 13.15
N PHE A 43 -7.87 -0.11 14.25
CA PHE A 43 -7.31 -0.55 15.51
C PHE A 43 -8.09 0.06 16.67
N ASN A 44 -8.65 -0.76 17.56
CA ASN A 44 -9.62 -0.33 18.56
C ASN A 44 -10.78 0.45 17.91
N ASP A 45 -11.09 1.64 18.40
CA ASP A 45 -12.17 2.50 17.87
C ASP A 45 -11.68 3.50 16.81
N LYS A 46 -10.42 3.38 16.37
CA LYS A 46 -9.81 4.27 15.38
C LYS A 46 -9.86 3.64 13.99
N ARG A 47 -10.03 4.51 13.00
CA ARG A 47 -10.01 4.18 11.58
C ARG A 47 -9.05 5.12 10.86
N TRP A 48 -8.23 4.57 10.00
CA TRP A 48 -7.38 5.30 9.06
C TRP A 48 -7.68 4.84 7.65
N GLU A 49 -7.59 5.74 6.72
CA GLU A 49 -7.81 5.49 5.30
C GLU A 49 -6.57 5.96 4.56
N TYR A 50 -6.11 5.13 3.65
CA TYR A 50 -4.96 5.40 2.80
C TYR A 50 -5.39 5.32 1.35
N THR A 51 -5.04 6.33 0.58
CA THR A 51 -4.99 6.26 -0.87
C THR A 51 -3.76 5.46 -1.31
N LEU A 52 -3.68 5.12 -2.59
CA LEU A 52 -2.50 4.43 -3.10
C LEU A 52 -1.25 5.31 -3.03
N SER A 53 -1.39 6.61 -3.28
CA SER A 53 -0.28 7.58 -3.20
C SER A 53 0.24 7.72 -1.77
N GLU A 54 -0.62 7.81 -0.77
CA GLU A 54 -0.22 7.88 0.64
C GLU A 54 0.53 6.62 1.09
N LEU A 55 0.11 5.43 0.62
CA LEU A 55 0.86 4.20 0.88
C LEU A 55 2.23 4.21 0.22
N GLN A 56 2.37 4.81 -0.96
CA GLN A 56 3.65 4.91 -1.67
C GLN A 56 4.62 5.92 -1.02
N ASP A 57 4.11 6.86 -0.25
CA ASP A 57 4.90 7.84 0.51
C ASP A 57 5.48 7.25 1.82
N ILE A 58 4.93 6.13 2.31
CA ILE A 58 5.51 5.37 3.42
C ILE A 58 6.76 4.64 2.93
N ASP A 59 7.68 4.30 3.85
CA ASP A 59 8.96 3.64 3.54
C ASP A 59 8.78 2.39 2.67
N MET A 60 9.14 2.55 1.39
CA MET A 60 8.96 1.53 0.35
C MET A 60 9.96 0.39 0.53
N TYR A 61 9.49 -0.83 0.38
CA TYR A 61 10.32 -2.03 0.36
C TYR A 61 10.07 -2.84 -0.92
N SER A 62 11.16 -3.38 -1.49
CA SER A 62 11.09 -4.30 -2.62
C SER A 62 11.81 -5.60 -2.29
N GLY A 63 11.24 -6.70 -2.73
CA GLY A 63 11.82 -8.02 -2.49
C GLY A 63 11.24 -9.07 -3.43
N VAL A 64 11.79 -10.29 -3.34
CA VAL A 64 11.42 -11.42 -4.19
C VAL A 64 10.65 -12.45 -3.36
N GLY A 65 9.54 -12.94 -3.90
CA GLY A 65 8.75 -13.96 -3.24
C GLY A 65 8.13 -14.94 -4.22
N SER A 66 7.96 -16.17 -3.74
CA SER A 66 7.26 -17.24 -4.43
C SER A 66 6.21 -17.85 -3.52
N MET A 67 5.15 -18.35 -4.11
CA MET A 67 4.00 -18.91 -3.41
C MET A 67 3.92 -20.42 -3.62
N MET A 68 3.97 -21.19 -2.54
CA MET A 68 3.74 -22.64 -2.57
C MET A 68 2.23 -22.93 -2.63
N THR A 69 1.81 -23.61 -3.67
CA THR A 69 0.43 -24.04 -3.86
C THR A 69 0.32 -25.57 -3.88
N LYS A 70 -0.88 -26.10 -3.83
CA LYS A 70 -1.12 -27.57 -3.93
C LYS A 70 -0.62 -28.18 -5.25
N ILE A 71 -0.43 -27.37 -6.28
CA ILE A 71 -0.03 -27.80 -7.64
C ILE A 71 1.40 -27.42 -7.99
N GLY A 72 2.14 -26.79 -7.07
CA GLY A 72 3.54 -26.36 -7.26
C GLY A 72 3.80 -24.92 -6.81
N VAL A 73 5.01 -24.48 -7.05
CA VAL A 73 5.47 -23.12 -6.73
C VAL A 73 5.13 -22.16 -7.86
N LYS A 74 4.60 -20.98 -7.52
CA LYS A 74 4.36 -19.86 -8.43
C LYS A 74 5.33 -18.73 -8.09
N GLY A 75 5.97 -18.17 -9.06
CA GLY A 75 7.02 -17.15 -8.95
C GLY A 75 8.33 -17.64 -9.56
N PRO A 76 9.48 -17.02 -9.26
CA PRO A 76 9.62 -15.83 -8.40
C PRO A 76 9.02 -14.57 -9.02
N TYR A 77 8.52 -13.69 -8.17
CA TYR A 77 8.01 -12.36 -8.55
C TYR A 77 8.75 -11.29 -7.75
N ASN A 78 9.02 -10.14 -8.38
CA ASN A 78 9.50 -8.97 -7.67
C ASN A 78 8.30 -8.15 -7.20
N PHE A 79 8.18 -7.95 -5.90
CA PHE A 79 7.10 -7.17 -5.31
C PHE A 79 7.64 -5.88 -4.72
N THR A 80 6.85 -4.83 -4.86
CA THR A 80 7.08 -3.54 -4.21
C THR A 80 5.84 -3.17 -3.42
N GLY A 81 6.06 -2.68 -2.21
CA GLY A 81 4.99 -2.33 -1.28
C GLY A 81 5.52 -1.71 -0.01
N VAL A 82 4.67 -1.65 1.01
CA VAL A 82 5.01 -1.21 2.36
C VAL A 82 4.99 -2.41 3.29
N ARG A 83 5.99 -2.53 4.15
CA ARG A 83 5.99 -3.57 5.17
C ARG A 83 4.87 -3.32 6.18
N LEU A 84 4.15 -4.38 6.54
CA LEU A 84 3.01 -4.25 7.46
C LEU A 84 3.44 -3.78 8.86
N ASP A 85 4.64 -4.15 9.29
CA ASP A 85 5.20 -3.68 10.56
C ASP A 85 5.57 -2.18 10.54
N VAL A 86 5.88 -1.61 9.37
CA VAL A 86 6.11 -0.16 9.19
C VAL A 86 4.78 0.60 9.21
N VAL A 87 3.71 0.02 8.65
CA VAL A 87 2.36 0.59 8.79
C VAL A 87 1.94 0.69 10.26
N LEU A 88 2.27 -0.32 11.08
CA LEU A 88 2.02 -0.27 12.54
C LEU A 88 2.80 0.88 13.21
N GLU A 89 4.06 1.10 12.81
CA GLU A 89 4.88 2.21 13.35
C GLU A 89 4.30 3.57 12.98
N ASP A 90 3.87 3.75 11.73
CA ASP A 90 3.23 4.98 11.26
C ASP A 90 1.95 5.31 12.07
N LEU A 91 1.20 4.29 12.45
CA LEU A 91 0.02 4.41 13.27
C LEU A 91 0.30 4.57 14.79
N GLY A 92 1.57 4.47 15.20
CA GLY A 92 1.98 4.49 16.60
C GLY A 92 1.52 3.26 17.39
N ILE A 93 1.35 2.12 16.72
CA ILE A 93 0.95 0.83 17.31
C ILE A 93 2.20 0.02 17.61
N GLU A 94 2.32 -0.48 18.86
CA GLU A 94 3.49 -1.24 19.29
C GLU A 94 3.55 -2.61 18.60
N LYS A 95 4.70 -2.88 17.97
CA LYS A 95 4.96 -4.19 17.33
C LYS A 95 5.03 -5.30 18.39
N GLY A 96 4.63 -6.48 18.02
CA GLY A 96 4.75 -7.64 18.89
C GLY A 96 3.61 -7.82 19.90
N THR A 97 2.56 -6.97 19.84
CA THR A 97 1.41 -7.03 20.74
C THR A 97 0.07 -7.15 20.03
N VAL A 98 0.10 -7.19 18.70
CA VAL A 98 -1.12 -7.18 17.89
C VAL A 98 -1.13 -8.28 16.85
N GLU A 99 -2.31 -8.79 16.59
CA GLU A 99 -2.64 -9.60 15.42
C GLU A 99 -3.23 -8.70 14.33
N ALA A 100 -3.16 -9.13 13.07
CA ALA A 100 -3.75 -8.44 11.94
C ALA A 100 -4.70 -9.35 11.17
N ARG A 101 -5.92 -8.89 10.93
CA ARG A 101 -6.83 -9.54 9.99
C ARG A 101 -6.91 -8.75 8.71
N ALA A 102 -6.37 -9.31 7.63
CA ALA A 102 -6.53 -8.78 6.29
C ALA A 102 -7.84 -9.28 5.68
N VAL A 103 -8.57 -8.38 5.03
CA VAL A 103 -9.86 -8.68 4.39
C VAL A 103 -9.81 -8.22 2.95
N ALA A 104 -10.13 -9.12 2.05
CA ALA A 104 -10.25 -8.87 0.62
C ALA A 104 -11.63 -8.28 0.25
N SER A 105 -11.73 -7.76 -0.95
CA SER A 105 -12.97 -7.16 -1.48
C SER A 105 -14.15 -8.14 -1.55
N ASP A 106 -13.88 -9.44 -1.74
CA ASP A 106 -14.86 -10.53 -1.77
C ASP A 106 -15.25 -11.07 -0.39
N GLY A 107 -14.63 -10.54 0.70
CA GLY A 107 -14.83 -10.96 2.07
C GLY A 107 -13.92 -12.09 2.54
N TYR A 108 -13.06 -12.65 1.66
CA TYR A 108 -12.01 -13.57 2.09
C TYR A 108 -11.11 -12.88 3.12
N ASN A 109 -10.70 -13.59 4.14
CA ASN A 109 -9.84 -13.01 5.16
C ASN A 109 -8.84 -14.01 5.72
N VAL A 110 -7.70 -13.46 6.15
CA VAL A 110 -6.62 -14.20 6.83
C VAL A 110 -6.23 -13.42 8.06
N THR A 111 -6.00 -14.12 9.16
CA THR A 111 -5.46 -13.53 10.39
C THR A 111 -3.99 -13.91 10.51
N PHE A 112 -3.16 -12.91 10.78
CA PHE A 112 -1.73 -13.03 11.03
C PHE A 112 -1.47 -12.77 12.49
N THR A 113 -0.74 -13.65 13.13
CA THR A 113 -0.23 -13.46 14.48
C THR A 113 0.83 -12.36 14.51
N SER A 114 1.18 -11.88 15.70
CA SER A 114 2.26 -10.93 15.89
C SER A 114 3.59 -11.42 15.31
N ASP A 115 3.93 -12.69 15.50
CA ASP A 115 5.14 -13.31 14.93
C ASP A 115 5.10 -13.33 13.41
N GLU A 116 3.97 -13.70 12.80
CA GLU A 116 3.80 -13.70 11.33
C GLU A 116 3.89 -12.30 10.74
N ILE A 117 3.37 -11.27 11.40
CA ILE A 117 3.53 -9.87 10.96
C ILE A 117 5.01 -9.48 10.92
N GLN A 118 5.83 -10.00 11.84
CA GLN A 118 7.27 -9.75 11.89
C GLN A 118 8.09 -10.63 10.93
N GLY A 119 7.44 -11.52 10.17
CA GLY A 119 8.11 -12.39 9.20
C GLY A 119 8.54 -13.74 9.74
N ASN A 120 8.17 -14.09 10.98
CA ASN A 120 8.45 -15.40 11.57
C ASN A 120 7.46 -16.45 11.02
N VAL A 121 7.73 -16.93 9.83
CA VAL A 121 6.93 -17.94 9.12
C VAL A 121 7.83 -18.99 8.54
N ASP A 122 7.25 -20.16 8.22
CA ASP A 122 7.98 -21.20 7.50
C ASP A 122 8.32 -20.70 6.10
N VAL A 123 9.62 -20.67 5.80
CA VAL A 123 10.18 -20.31 4.50
C VAL A 123 10.85 -21.53 3.90
N PHE A 124 10.70 -21.71 2.60
CA PHE A 124 11.27 -22.82 1.86
C PHE A 124 12.15 -22.30 0.70
N ASP A 125 13.10 -23.12 0.29
CA ASP A 125 13.79 -22.94 -0.98
C ASP A 125 12.95 -23.46 -2.16
N GLU A 126 13.44 -23.29 -3.39
CA GLU A 126 12.75 -23.76 -4.59
C GLU A 126 12.61 -25.30 -4.66
N SER A 127 13.42 -26.01 -3.90
CA SER A 127 13.37 -27.48 -3.78
C SER A 127 12.39 -27.95 -2.70
N GLY A 128 11.81 -27.04 -1.92
CA GLY A 128 10.87 -27.30 -0.84
C GLY A 128 11.55 -27.67 0.48
N ASN A 129 12.86 -27.43 0.64
CA ASN A 129 13.51 -27.57 1.93
C ASN A 129 13.32 -26.31 2.77
N ASN A 130 13.33 -26.44 4.08
CA ASN A 130 13.31 -25.29 4.98
C ASN A 130 14.50 -24.37 4.70
N SER A 131 14.23 -23.07 4.74
CA SER A 131 15.19 -22.00 4.52
C SER A 131 15.20 -21.04 5.71
N ASP A 132 16.38 -20.55 6.09
CA ASP A 132 16.52 -19.51 7.12
C ASP A 132 16.43 -18.08 6.53
N THR A 133 15.92 -17.94 5.30
CA THR A 133 15.75 -16.64 4.64
C THR A 133 14.78 -15.78 5.43
N ILE A 134 15.21 -14.55 5.74
CA ILE A 134 14.39 -13.57 6.42
C ILE A 134 13.40 -12.99 5.41
N VAL A 135 12.12 -12.99 5.76
CA VAL A 135 11.05 -12.43 4.94
C VAL A 135 10.30 -11.32 5.69
N SER A 136 9.66 -10.46 4.94
CA SER A 136 8.77 -9.41 5.46
C SER A 136 7.39 -9.55 4.84
N LEU A 137 6.35 -9.32 5.62
CA LEU A 137 4.97 -9.25 5.13
C LEU A 137 4.71 -7.85 4.56
N LEU A 138 4.40 -7.78 3.27
CA LEU A 138 4.14 -6.54 2.56
C LEU A 138 2.67 -6.35 2.22
N VAL A 139 2.24 -5.09 2.32
CA VAL A 139 1.10 -4.54 1.58
C VAL A 139 1.63 -4.12 0.21
N VAL A 140 1.50 -5.02 -0.75
CA VAL A 140 2.05 -4.89 -2.11
C VAL A 140 1.11 -4.08 -2.98
N TYR A 141 1.64 -3.15 -3.77
CA TYR A 141 0.93 -2.39 -4.78
C TYR A 141 1.52 -2.52 -6.19
N SER A 142 2.70 -3.17 -6.32
CA SER A 142 3.33 -3.39 -7.62
C SER A 142 4.01 -4.77 -7.68
N GLN A 143 3.91 -5.42 -8.83
CA GLN A 143 4.60 -6.67 -9.16
C GLN A 143 5.39 -6.49 -10.46
N ASP A 144 6.66 -6.89 -10.45
CA ASP A 144 7.56 -6.81 -11.62
C ASP A 144 7.64 -5.40 -12.23
N GLY A 145 7.52 -4.36 -11.38
CA GLY A 145 7.59 -2.95 -11.77
C GLY A 145 6.29 -2.38 -12.37
N VAL A 146 5.19 -3.14 -12.33
CA VAL A 146 3.88 -2.72 -12.83
C VAL A 146 2.87 -2.74 -11.68
N SER A 147 1.94 -1.79 -11.66
CA SER A 147 0.82 -1.81 -10.71
C SER A 147 0.03 -3.11 -10.84
N LEU A 148 -0.51 -3.60 -9.72
CA LEU A 148 -1.31 -4.82 -9.73
C LEU A 148 -2.55 -4.65 -10.63
N ASP A 149 -2.91 -5.72 -11.32
CA ASP A 149 -4.13 -5.77 -12.15
C ASP A 149 -5.40 -5.94 -11.29
N SER A 150 -6.56 -5.92 -11.92
CA SER A 150 -7.86 -6.03 -11.23
C SER A 150 -8.07 -7.38 -10.53
N ASP A 151 -7.34 -8.43 -10.91
CA ASP A 151 -7.48 -9.77 -10.32
C ASP A 151 -6.64 -9.91 -9.04
N ASP A 152 -5.54 -9.14 -8.92
CA ASP A 152 -4.60 -9.17 -7.82
C ASP A 152 -4.71 -7.93 -6.92
N GLY A 153 -5.08 -6.77 -7.46
CA GLY A 153 -5.01 -5.46 -6.85
C GLY A 153 -6.34 -4.84 -6.40
N PRO A 154 -6.31 -3.55 -5.99
CA PRO A 154 -5.15 -2.66 -6.04
C PRO A 154 -4.04 -3.02 -5.06
N LEU A 155 -4.34 -3.78 -4.01
CA LEU A 155 -3.38 -4.21 -2.99
C LEU A 155 -3.46 -5.71 -2.75
N ARG A 156 -2.33 -6.31 -2.40
CA ARG A 156 -2.27 -7.70 -1.93
C ARG A 156 -1.31 -7.84 -0.76
N LEU A 157 -1.43 -8.91 0.02
CA LEU A 157 -0.41 -9.31 0.99
C LEU A 157 0.45 -10.42 0.40
N ALA A 158 1.76 -10.29 0.61
CA ALA A 158 2.75 -11.27 0.21
C ALA A 158 3.98 -11.23 1.13
N TYR A 159 4.59 -12.38 1.37
CA TYR A 159 5.92 -12.43 1.99
C TYR A 159 7.00 -12.32 0.94
N VAL A 160 7.98 -11.47 1.19
CA VAL A 160 9.13 -11.27 0.31
C VAL A 160 10.43 -11.22 1.11
N GLY A 161 11.50 -11.67 0.50
CA GLY A 161 12.87 -11.60 1.02
C GLY A 161 13.79 -10.82 0.10
N GLN A 162 15.05 -10.67 0.50
CA GLN A 162 16.11 -10.14 -0.39
C GLN A 162 16.46 -11.14 -1.49
N GLU A 163 16.29 -12.42 -1.20
CA GLU A 163 16.43 -13.52 -2.12
C GLU A 163 15.09 -14.22 -2.33
N ASN A 164 14.97 -15.07 -3.36
CA ASN A 164 13.74 -15.79 -3.61
C ASN A 164 13.40 -16.69 -2.42
N SER A 165 12.25 -16.41 -1.83
CA SER A 165 11.72 -17.12 -0.69
C SER A 165 10.36 -17.69 -1.03
N VAL A 166 10.16 -18.96 -0.75
CA VAL A 166 8.88 -19.64 -0.98
C VAL A 166 8.11 -19.72 0.32
N THR A 167 6.90 -19.16 0.35
CA THR A 167 6.00 -19.25 1.50
C THR A 167 4.67 -19.88 1.13
N GLN A 168 3.89 -20.35 2.12
CA GLN A 168 2.62 -21.01 1.85
C GLN A 168 1.58 -20.02 1.27
N SER A 169 0.79 -20.52 0.31
CA SER A 169 -0.26 -19.71 -0.35
C SER A 169 -1.35 -19.22 0.58
N SER A 170 -1.53 -19.82 1.75
CA SER A 170 -2.48 -19.40 2.77
C SER A 170 -2.22 -17.99 3.33
N TYR A 171 -0.99 -17.52 3.24
CA TYR A 171 -0.58 -16.19 3.67
C TYR A 171 -0.79 -15.09 2.62
N TRP A 172 -1.11 -15.48 1.39
CA TRP A 172 -1.19 -14.56 0.26
C TRP A 172 -2.63 -14.15 0.04
N VAL A 173 -2.93 -12.88 0.30
CA VAL A 173 -4.28 -12.33 0.17
C VAL A 173 -4.28 -11.32 -0.97
N LYS A 174 -5.14 -11.55 -1.96
CA LYS A 174 -5.36 -10.63 -3.09
C LYS A 174 -6.46 -9.63 -2.77
N GLN A 175 -6.53 -8.53 -3.52
CA GLN A 175 -7.60 -7.54 -3.46
C GLN A 175 -7.88 -7.06 -2.02
N VAL A 176 -6.81 -6.84 -1.25
CA VAL A 176 -6.94 -6.39 0.14
C VAL A 176 -7.48 -4.97 0.17
N THR A 177 -8.57 -4.76 0.88
CA THR A 177 -9.20 -3.44 1.06
C THR A 177 -9.21 -2.99 2.51
N LYS A 178 -9.00 -3.93 3.43
CA LYS A 178 -9.08 -3.62 4.86
C LYS A 178 -8.11 -4.47 5.67
N ILE A 179 -7.49 -3.84 6.67
CA ILE A 179 -6.71 -4.52 7.72
C ILE A 179 -7.26 -4.09 9.06
N VAL A 180 -7.54 -5.07 9.92
CA VAL A 180 -8.00 -4.85 11.29
C VAL A 180 -6.93 -5.37 12.24
N PHE A 181 -6.31 -4.47 12.98
CA PHE A 181 -5.42 -4.83 14.06
C PHE A 181 -6.21 -4.98 15.37
N PHE A 182 -5.84 -5.95 16.18
CA PHE A 182 -6.42 -6.18 17.51
C PHE A 182 -5.35 -6.70 18.44
N GLN A 183 -5.47 -6.41 19.72
CA GLN A 183 -4.51 -6.90 20.72
C GLN A 183 -4.56 -8.41 20.79
N GLU A 184 -3.39 -9.01 20.83
CA GLU A 184 -3.27 -10.45 21.07
C GLU A 184 -3.93 -10.79 22.40
N SER A 185 -4.90 -11.72 22.38
CA SER A 185 -5.57 -12.13 23.59
C SER A 185 -4.59 -12.94 24.44
N CYS A 186 -4.01 -12.30 25.45
CA CYS A 186 -3.25 -13.02 26.47
C CYS A 186 -4.21 -13.93 27.24
N TYR A 187 -4.36 -15.17 26.80
CA TYR A 187 -4.94 -16.20 27.64
C TYR A 187 -3.93 -16.54 28.73
N PHE A 188 -4.07 -15.94 29.91
CA PHE A 188 -3.41 -16.44 31.11
C PHE A 188 -4.05 -17.80 31.44
N PHE A 189 -3.29 -18.85 31.23
CA PHE A 189 -3.59 -20.18 31.78
C PHE A 189 -3.09 -20.30 33.21
#